data_978de6f2be34def4858db60127b7998c
#
_entry.id   978de6f2be34def4858db60127b7998c
#
_cell.length_a   1.000
_cell.length_b   1.000
_cell.length_c   1.000
_cell.angle_alpha   90.00
_cell.angle_beta   90.00
_cell.angle_gamma   90.00
#
_symmetry.space_group_name_H-M   'P 1'
#
loop_
_entity.id
_entity.type
_entity.pdbx_description
1 polymer ?
#
loop_
_entity_poly.entity_id
_entity_poly.type
_entity_poly.pdbx_seq_one_letter_code
_entity_poly.pdbx_strand_id
1 'polypeptide(L)'
;MGADFFMVNLSGGVGIPYRPQQSPADIEEIADDVRRLYERMIAPTGMNVHIASELGRYMTGPHGCLVATAIHEKHIYKEYIGVDACACNLMRPAMYGAYHHISVCGKENAPCDHKYDVVGGLCENNDKFAIDRMLPKIDIGDLIYIHDTGAHGSAMGYNYNGKLRSAEVLLC
;
A
#
# COMPACT_ATOMS: atom_id res chain seq x y z
N MET A 1 -34.48 27.62 -0.01
CA MET A 1 -34.61 26.28 0.60
C MET A 1 -33.44 26.12 1.52
N GLY A 2 -33.64 26.01 2.83
CA GLY A 2 -32.61 25.68 3.79
C GLY A 2 -32.54 24.15 3.91
N ALA A 3 -31.35 23.56 3.69
CA ALA A 3 -31.13 22.16 4.00
C ALA A 3 -30.47 22.08 5.37
N ASP A 4 -30.97 21.24 6.26
CA ASP A 4 -30.33 20.94 7.53
C ASP A 4 -29.32 19.80 7.34
N PHE A 5 -28.05 20.08 7.61
CA PHE A 5 -26.99 19.08 7.61
C PHE A 5 -26.65 18.72 9.05
N PHE A 6 -26.63 17.43 9.37
CA PHE A 6 -26.19 16.94 10.67
C PHE A 6 -24.71 16.49 10.63
N MET A 7 -24.18 16.23 9.45
CA MET A 7 -22.79 15.75 9.27
C MET A 7 -22.19 16.25 7.96
N VAL A 8 -20.94 16.62 8.00
CA VAL A 8 -20.07 16.82 6.83
C VAL A 8 -18.96 15.80 6.88
N ASN A 9 -18.89 14.94 5.87
CA ASN A 9 -17.81 13.99 5.71
C ASN A 9 -16.73 14.58 4.78
N LEU A 10 -15.54 14.74 5.31
CA LEU A 10 -14.38 15.26 4.58
C LEU A 10 -13.73 14.22 3.65
N SER A 11 -14.32 12.99 3.61
CA SER A 11 -13.75 11.87 2.86
C SER A 11 -12.40 11.41 3.43
N GLY A 12 -11.60 10.72 2.61
CA GLY A 12 -10.27 10.25 2.96
C GLY A 12 -9.17 11.09 2.31
N GLY A 13 -8.00 10.50 2.13
CA GLY A 13 -6.90 11.09 1.36
C GLY A 13 -5.61 11.29 2.13
N VAL A 14 -5.63 11.19 3.45
CA VAL A 14 -4.39 11.21 4.24
C VAL A 14 -3.54 9.99 3.86
N GLY A 15 -2.32 10.27 3.39
CA GLY A 15 -1.36 9.26 2.95
C GLY A 15 -0.54 8.67 4.09
N ILE A 16 0.28 7.69 3.73
CA ILE A 16 1.29 7.10 4.61
C ILE A 16 2.66 7.22 3.94
N PRO A 17 3.75 7.17 4.69
CA PRO A 17 5.10 7.16 4.13
C PRO A 17 5.42 5.77 3.56
N TYR A 18 5.30 5.61 2.24
CA TYR A 18 5.68 4.37 1.56
C TYR A 18 7.20 4.21 1.38
N ARG A 19 7.95 5.30 1.47
CA ARG A 19 9.40 5.29 1.31
C ARG A 19 10.08 5.70 2.61
N PRO A 20 11.24 5.11 2.95
CA PRO A 20 11.95 5.43 4.20
C PRO A 20 12.27 6.93 4.39
N GLN A 21 12.34 7.70 3.29
CA GLN A 21 12.66 9.12 3.30
C GLN A 21 11.43 10.03 3.46
N GLN A 22 10.24 9.47 3.43
CA GLN A 22 9.00 10.22 3.59
C GLN A 22 8.66 10.37 5.07
N SER A 23 8.19 11.55 5.45
CA SER A 23 7.64 11.77 6.79
C SER A 23 6.16 11.39 6.83
N PRO A 24 5.67 10.82 7.93
CA PRO A 24 4.24 10.59 8.12
C PRO A 24 3.48 11.93 8.17
N ALA A 25 2.21 11.90 7.78
CA ALA A 25 1.32 13.03 7.99
C ALA A 25 1.08 13.24 9.50
N ASP A 26 1.15 14.47 9.96
CA ASP A 26 0.79 14.84 11.33
C ASP A 26 -0.73 14.92 11.43
N ILE A 27 -1.34 13.90 12.01
CA ILE A 27 -2.80 13.83 12.14
C ILE A 27 -3.34 14.81 13.18
N GLU A 28 -2.55 15.17 14.18
CA GLU A 28 -2.95 16.14 15.19
C GLU A 28 -2.98 17.55 14.60
N GLU A 29 -1.98 17.93 13.80
CA GLU A 29 -1.98 19.19 13.07
C GLU A 29 -3.18 19.29 12.11
N ILE A 30 -3.47 18.22 11.36
CA ILE A 30 -4.65 18.15 10.48
C ILE A 30 -5.94 18.34 11.29
N ALA A 31 -6.08 17.67 12.43
CA ALA A 31 -7.25 17.78 13.29
C ALA A 31 -7.44 19.20 13.85
N ASP A 32 -6.34 19.84 14.26
CA ASP A 32 -6.37 21.22 14.74
C ASP A 32 -6.74 22.22 13.64
N ASP A 33 -6.26 22.02 12.43
CA ASP A 33 -6.65 22.82 11.27
C ASP A 33 -8.15 22.69 10.97
N VAL A 34 -8.66 21.46 10.96
CA VAL A 34 -10.10 21.21 10.78
C VAL A 34 -10.91 21.89 11.88
N ARG A 35 -10.47 21.79 13.14
CA ARG A 35 -11.14 22.47 14.28
C ARG A 35 -11.16 23.98 14.10
N ARG A 36 -10.02 24.59 13.77
CA ARG A 36 -9.93 26.06 13.54
C ARG A 36 -10.86 26.52 12.39
N LEU A 37 -10.92 25.73 11.32
CA LEU A 37 -11.79 26.04 10.19
C LEU A 37 -13.27 25.88 10.56
N TYR A 38 -13.63 24.85 11.32
CA TYR A 38 -14.99 24.67 11.82
C TYR A 38 -15.44 25.86 12.67
N GLU A 39 -14.63 26.24 13.66
CA GLU A 39 -14.93 27.36 14.58
C GLU A 39 -15.06 28.69 13.84
N ARG A 40 -14.25 28.90 12.80
CA ARG A 40 -14.28 30.14 12.01
C ARG A 40 -15.43 30.20 11.02
N MET A 41 -15.80 29.08 10.38
CA MET A 41 -16.67 29.09 9.21
C MET A 41 -18.06 28.48 9.49
N ILE A 42 -18.15 27.46 10.33
CA ILE A 42 -19.40 26.73 10.56
C ILE A 42 -20.08 27.18 11.84
N ALA A 43 -19.35 27.23 12.95
CA ALA A 43 -19.92 27.60 14.24
C ALA A 43 -20.68 28.94 14.22
N PRO A 44 -20.21 30.02 13.54
CA PRO A 44 -20.95 31.26 13.47
C PRO A 44 -22.29 31.20 12.71
N THR A 45 -22.51 30.18 11.91
CA THR A 45 -23.77 29.98 11.19
C THR A 45 -24.90 29.44 12.08
N GLY A 46 -24.59 28.98 13.29
CA GLY A 46 -25.52 28.33 14.21
C GLY A 46 -25.87 26.89 13.83
N MET A 47 -25.25 26.32 12.76
CA MET A 47 -25.46 24.93 12.39
C MET A 47 -24.73 24.00 13.36
N ASN A 48 -25.41 22.97 13.83
CA ASN A 48 -24.83 21.89 14.63
C ASN A 48 -24.44 20.73 13.74
N VAL A 49 -23.21 20.76 13.18
CA VAL A 49 -22.74 19.80 12.20
C VAL A 49 -21.60 18.99 12.80
N HIS A 50 -21.69 17.67 12.70
CA HIS A 50 -20.57 16.76 13.01
C HIS A 50 -19.62 16.67 11.83
N ILE A 51 -18.31 16.65 12.11
CA ILE A 51 -17.29 16.38 11.09
C ILE A 51 -16.88 14.91 11.17
N ALA A 52 -16.85 14.26 10.02
CA ALA A 52 -16.38 12.90 9.86
C ALA A 52 -15.28 12.82 8.79
N SER A 53 -14.46 11.77 8.84
CA SER A 53 -13.44 11.46 7.83
C SER A 53 -13.33 9.93 7.62
N GLU A 54 -12.79 9.52 6.46
CA GLU A 54 -12.63 8.12 6.03
C GLU A 54 -11.15 7.84 5.76
N LEU A 55 -10.34 7.78 6.79
CA LEU A 55 -8.88 7.69 6.70
C LEU A 55 -8.38 6.25 6.54
N GLY A 56 -9.02 5.43 5.70
CA GLY A 56 -8.74 3.99 5.57
C GLY A 56 -7.26 3.65 5.41
N ARG A 57 -6.58 4.28 4.44
CA ARG A 57 -5.15 4.01 4.22
C ARG A 57 -4.30 4.38 5.42
N TYR A 58 -4.55 5.53 6.02
CA TYR A 58 -3.82 5.98 7.20
C TYR A 58 -3.96 4.99 8.35
N MET A 59 -5.17 4.47 8.56
CA MET A 59 -5.50 3.57 9.67
C MET A 59 -4.95 2.16 9.50
N THR A 60 -5.00 1.60 8.29
CA THR A 60 -4.71 0.17 8.08
C THR A 60 -3.51 -0.10 7.18
N GLY A 61 -3.13 0.84 6.32
CA GLY A 61 -2.07 0.66 5.33
C GLY A 61 -0.77 0.13 5.91
N PRO A 62 -0.19 0.75 6.97
CA PRO A 62 1.08 0.33 7.55
C PRO A 62 1.03 -1.00 8.32
N HIS A 63 -0.18 -1.50 8.60
CA HIS A 63 -0.40 -2.66 9.48
C HIS A 63 -0.58 -3.97 8.71
N GLY A 64 -0.24 -4.01 7.43
CA GLY A 64 -0.30 -5.23 6.63
C GLY A 64 0.87 -5.35 5.69
N CYS A 65 1.29 -6.57 5.41
CA CYS A 65 2.25 -6.89 4.37
C CYS A 65 1.76 -8.08 3.54
N LEU A 66 2.12 -8.09 2.26
CA LEU A 66 1.99 -9.26 1.41
C LEU A 66 3.30 -10.05 1.51
N VAL A 67 3.19 -11.30 1.95
CA VAL A 67 4.31 -12.24 2.00
C VAL A 67 4.25 -13.14 0.77
N ALA A 68 5.37 -13.28 0.07
CA ALA A 68 5.50 -14.12 -1.10
C ALA A 68 6.84 -14.86 -1.09
N THR A 69 6.90 -15.98 -1.79
CA THR A 69 8.14 -16.74 -1.97
C THR A 69 8.74 -16.45 -3.33
N ALA A 70 10.05 -16.24 -3.41
CA ALA A 70 10.77 -16.22 -4.66
C ALA A 70 10.81 -17.64 -5.24
N ILE A 71 10.14 -17.84 -6.37
CA ILE A 71 9.98 -19.17 -6.99
C ILE A 71 10.70 -19.32 -8.33
N HIS A 72 11.17 -18.21 -8.89
CA HIS A 72 11.83 -18.22 -10.20
C HIS A 72 12.79 -17.05 -10.35
N GLU A 73 13.91 -17.30 -11.05
CA GLU A 73 14.87 -16.29 -11.48
C GLU A 73 14.97 -16.31 -13.01
N LYS A 74 15.13 -15.13 -13.61
CA LYS A 74 15.36 -15.01 -15.04
C LYS A 74 16.40 -13.92 -15.30
N HIS A 75 17.50 -14.31 -15.92
CA HIS A 75 18.66 -13.47 -16.26
C HIS A 75 18.70 -13.27 -17.78
N ILE A 76 18.30 -12.10 -18.26
CA ILE A 76 18.34 -11.72 -19.68
C ILE A 76 18.88 -10.29 -19.80
N TYR A 77 18.17 -9.38 -20.50
CA TYR A 77 18.53 -7.95 -20.53
C TYR A 77 18.23 -7.23 -19.19
N LYS A 78 17.50 -7.87 -18.30
CA LYS A 78 17.23 -7.48 -16.91
C LYS A 78 17.28 -8.73 -16.03
N GLU A 79 17.41 -8.47 -14.73
CA GLU A 79 17.28 -9.48 -13.68
C GLU A 79 15.84 -9.50 -13.17
N TYR A 80 15.19 -10.64 -13.22
CA TYR A 80 13.82 -10.84 -12.78
C TYR A 80 13.74 -11.83 -11.63
N ILE A 81 12.96 -11.49 -10.62
CA ILE A 81 12.54 -12.41 -9.56
C ILE A 81 11.05 -12.64 -9.70
N GLY A 82 10.68 -13.88 -10.03
CA GLY A 82 9.30 -14.33 -10.03
C GLY A 82 8.88 -14.80 -8.65
N VAL A 83 7.72 -14.32 -8.18
CA VAL A 83 7.17 -14.70 -6.88
C VAL A 83 5.85 -15.45 -7.03
N ASP A 84 5.44 -16.20 -6.00
CA ASP A 84 4.17 -16.93 -5.95
C ASP A 84 2.93 -16.03 -5.72
N ALA A 85 3.14 -14.73 -5.55
CA ALA A 85 2.10 -13.70 -5.57
C ALA A 85 1.99 -13.03 -6.95
N CYS A 86 0.92 -12.30 -7.18
CA CYS A 86 0.69 -11.57 -8.43
C CYS A 86 -0.19 -10.32 -8.17
N ALA A 87 -0.45 -9.54 -9.21
CA ALA A 87 -1.29 -8.34 -9.11
C ALA A 87 -2.71 -8.65 -8.60
N CYS A 88 -3.20 -9.89 -8.70
CA CYS A 88 -4.46 -10.30 -8.07
C CYS A 88 -4.44 -10.19 -6.54
N ASN A 89 -3.26 -10.26 -5.92
CA ASN A 89 -3.08 -10.17 -4.47
C ASN A 89 -2.79 -8.72 -4.04
N LEU A 90 -2.13 -7.94 -4.91
CA LEU A 90 -1.83 -6.52 -4.69
C LEU A 90 -1.78 -5.78 -6.04
N MET A 91 -2.92 -5.22 -6.45
CA MET A 91 -3.04 -4.59 -7.77
C MET A 91 -2.42 -3.20 -7.87
N ARG A 92 -2.16 -2.53 -6.75
CA ARG A 92 -1.73 -1.12 -6.74
C ARG A 92 -0.45 -0.84 -7.55
N PRO A 93 0.63 -1.64 -7.47
CA PRO A 93 1.79 -1.44 -8.33
C PRO A 93 1.45 -1.54 -9.81
N ALA A 94 0.68 -2.55 -10.21
CA ALA A 94 0.30 -2.81 -11.59
C ALA A 94 -0.61 -1.72 -12.17
N MET A 95 -1.60 -1.26 -11.40
CA MET A 95 -2.62 -0.32 -11.87
C MET A 95 -2.18 1.14 -11.77
N TYR A 96 -1.47 1.50 -10.71
CA TYR A 96 -1.15 2.89 -10.40
C TYR A 96 0.35 3.21 -10.42
N GLY A 97 1.21 2.23 -10.70
CA GLY A 97 2.65 2.39 -10.51
C GLY A 97 3.03 2.68 -9.05
N ALA A 98 2.18 2.25 -8.11
CA ALA A 98 2.37 2.56 -6.70
C ALA A 98 3.63 1.87 -6.16
N TYR A 99 4.41 2.64 -5.41
CA TYR A 99 5.55 2.10 -4.70
C TYR A 99 5.08 1.39 -3.43
N HIS A 100 5.64 0.20 -3.20
CA HIS A 100 5.66 -0.48 -1.91
C HIS A 100 7.11 -0.82 -1.57
N HIS A 101 7.48 -0.67 -0.30
CA HIS A 101 8.79 -1.13 0.15
C HIS A 101 8.84 -2.66 0.09
N ILE A 102 9.98 -3.19 -0.33
CA ILE A 102 10.23 -4.64 -0.39
C ILE A 102 11.45 -4.94 0.47
N SER A 103 11.32 -5.94 1.33
CA SER A 103 12.44 -6.53 2.06
C SER A 103 12.49 -8.04 1.87
N VAL A 104 13.65 -8.62 2.12
CA VAL A 104 13.90 -10.07 2.03
C VAL A 104 14.16 -10.59 3.44
N CYS A 105 13.39 -11.58 3.86
CA CYS A 105 13.47 -12.15 5.21
C CYS A 105 14.89 -12.68 5.49
N GLY A 106 15.45 -12.25 6.63
CA GLY A 106 16.79 -12.65 7.04
C GLY A 106 17.94 -11.96 6.28
N LYS A 107 17.61 -11.03 5.36
CA LYS A 107 18.60 -10.24 4.59
C LYS A 107 18.43 -8.73 4.78
N GLU A 108 17.79 -8.30 5.86
CA GLU A 108 17.42 -6.90 6.12
C GLU A 108 18.66 -5.98 6.21
N ASN A 109 19.79 -6.52 6.63
CA ASN A 109 21.06 -5.80 6.77
C ASN A 109 22.06 -6.10 5.64
N ALA A 110 21.66 -6.88 4.63
CA ALA A 110 22.52 -7.19 3.49
C ALA A 110 22.58 -6.00 2.51
N PRO A 111 23.68 -5.84 1.75
CA PRO A 111 23.77 -4.77 0.77
C PRO A 111 22.70 -4.91 -0.33
N CYS A 112 22.02 -3.80 -0.64
CA CYS A 112 21.08 -3.72 -1.75
C CYS A 112 21.83 -3.37 -3.04
N ASP A 113 22.56 -4.32 -3.58
CA ASP A 113 23.48 -4.14 -4.73
C ASP A 113 23.02 -4.86 -6.01
N HIS A 114 21.88 -5.55 -5.94
CA HIS A 114 21.26 -6.21 -7.09
C HIS A 114 20.02 -5.42 -7.56
N LYS A 115 19.90 -5.26 -8.87
CA LYS A 115 18.79 -4.54 -9.49
C LYS A 115 17.79 -5.52 -10.09
N TYR A 116 16.60 -5.62 -9.52
CA TYR A 116 15.59 -6.56 -9.94
C TYR A 116 14.29 -5.89 -10.40
N ASP A 117 13.61 -6.54 -11.37
CA ASP A 117 12.16 -6.45 -11.52
C ASP A 117 11.56 -7.62 -10.71
N VAL A 118 10.69 -7.32 -9.73
CA VAL A 118 9.96 -8.34 -8.95
C VAL A 118 8.59 -8.51 -9.60
N VAL A 119 8.28 -9.73 -10.07
CA VAL A 119 7.15 -10.00 -10.96
C VAL A 119 6.30 -11.16 -10.46
N GLY A 120 5.00 -11.10 -10.78
CA GLY A 120 4.07 -12.22 -10.57
C GLY A 120 4.00 -13.18 -11.76
N GLY A 121 3.00 -14.05 -11.75
CA GLY A 121 2.82 -15.10 -12.75
C GLY A 121 1.55 -14.95 -13.58
N LEU A 122 1.03 -13.74 -13.81
CA LEU A 122 -0.12 -13.49 -14.67
C LEU A 122 0.29 -13.35 -16.14
N CYS A 123 -0.62 -13.63 -17.04
CA CYS A 123 -0.51 -13.29 -18.46
C CYS A 123 -0.79 -11.78 -18.66
N GLU A 124 0.01 -10.93 -17.99
CA GLU A 124 -0.15 -9.50 -17.92
C GLU A 124 1.22 -8.80 -17.77
N ASN A 125 1.53 -7.87 -18.69
CA ASN A 125 2.83 -7.18 -18.69
C ASN A 125 3.07 -6.32 -17.45
N ASN A 126 2.01 -5.83 -16.82
CA ASN A 126 2.08 -4.98 -15.63
C ASN A 126 2.06 -5.77 -14.32
N ASP A 127 2.10 -7.11 -14.37
CA ASP A 127 2.15 -7.93 -13.16
C ASP A 127 3.53 -7.84 -12.50
N LYS A 128 3.81 -6.65 -11.97
CA LYS A 128 5.10 -6.28 -11.36
C LYS A 128 4.87 -5.57 -10.04
N PHE A 129 5.54 -6.03 -9.01
CA PHE A 129 5.57 -5.38 -7.69
C PHE A 129 6.64 -4.29 -7.62
N ALA A 130 7.73 -4.47 -8.38
CA ALA A 130 8.82 -3.51 -8.48
C ALA A 130 9.49 -3.58 -9.85
N ILE A 131 10.04 -2.44 -10.28
CA ILE A 131 10.81 -2.29 -11.50
C ILE A 131 12.14 -1.62 -11.14
N ASP A 132 13.26 -2.17 -11.64
CA ASP A 132 14.62 -1.67 -11.42
C ASP A 132 14.91 -1.38 -9.93
N ARG A 133 14.42 -2.26 -9.05
CA ARG A 133 14.55 -2.10 -7.61
C ARG A 133 15.90 -2.62 -7.11
N MET A 134 16.64 -1.78 -6.39
CA MET A 134 17.82 -2.22 -5.67
C MET A 134 17.42 -3.00 -4.42
N LEU A 135 17.80 -4.27 -4.35
CA LEU A 135 17.49 -5.22 -3.27
C LEU A 135 18.76 -6.04 -2.93
N PRO A 136 18.78 -6.70 -1.77
CA PRO A 136 19.75 -7.74 -1.51
C PRO A 136 19.66 -8.85 -2.55
N LYS A 137 20.74 -9.65 -2.68
CA LYS A 137 20.68 -10.87 -3.50
C LYS A 137 19.51 -11.74 -3.05
N ILE A 138 18.62 -12.07 -3.99
CA ILE A 138 17.49 -12.95 -3.77
C ILE A 138 17.81 -14.31 -4.36
N ASP A 139 17.57 -15.36 -3.59
CA ASP A 139 17.71 -16.74 -4.01
C ASP A 139 16.31 -17.40 -4.06
N ILE A 140 16.14 -18.43 -4.87
CA ILE A 140 14.87 -19.19 -4.91
C ILE A 140 14.61 -19.79 -3.53
N GLY A 141 13.39 -19.58 -3.02
CA GLY A 141 12.97 -19.97 -1.68
C GLY A 141 12.99 -18.85 -0.66
N ASP A 142 13.60 -17.70 -0.97
CA ASP A 142 13.56 -16.54 -0.09
C ASP A 142 12.12 -16.02 0.09
N LEU A 143 11.81 -15.60 1.31
CA LEU A 143 10.56 -14.92 1.61
C LEU A 143 10.71 -13.42 1.36
N ILE A 144 9.80 -12.90 0.56
CA ILE A 144 9.72 -11.50 0.17
C ILE A 144 8.56 -10.85 0.91
N TYR A 145 8.84 -9.77 1.62
CA TYR A 145 7.81 -8.94 2.25
C TYR A 145 7.56 -7.68 1.41
N ILE A 146 6.32 -7.48 0.97
CA ILE A 146 5.87 -6.27 0.32
C ILE A 146 5.05 -5.51 1.35
N HIS A 147 5.61 -4.40 1.84
CA HIS A 147 5.12 -3.66 2.99
C HIS A 147 3.93 -2.76 2.65
N ASP A 148 3.25 -2.26 3.69
CA ASP A 148 2.19 -1.24 3.63
C ASP A 148 0.99 -1.65 2.76
N THR A 149 0.60 -2.91 2.84
CA THR A 149 -0.49 -3.48 2.05
C THR A 149 -1.80 -3.65 2.82
N GLY A 150 -1.89 -3.16 4.06
CA GLY A 150 -3.07 -3.30 4.92
C GLY A 150 -4.30 -2.52 4.45
N ALA A 151 -4.12 -1.59 3.49
CA ALA A 151 -5.22 -0.94 2.79
C ALA A 151 -5.07 -1.13 1.28
N HIS A 152 -6.18 -1.39 0.58
CA HIS A 152 -6.23 -1.56 -0.88
C HIS A 152 -5.32 -2.71 -1.39
N GLY A 153 -5.01 -3.66 -0.53
CA GLY A 153 -4.36 -4.93 -0.85
C GLY A 153 -5.43 -6.00 -1.10
N SER A 154 -5.66 -6.87 -0.12
CA SER A 154 -6.63 -7.96 -0.20
C SER A 154 -8.03 -7.50 -0.63
N ALA A 155 -8.53 -6.35 -0.11
CA ALA A 155 -9.84 -5.81 -0.46
C ALA A 155 -10.04 -5.51 -1.96
N MET A 156 -8.96 -5.19 -2.69
CA MET A 156 -8.98 -4.96 -4.14
C MET A 156 -8.59 -6.20 -4.95
N GLY A 157 -8.45 -7.33 -4.31
CA GLY A 157 -8.06 -8.58 -4.98
C GLY A 157 -9.08 -9.04 -6.02
N TYR A 158 -8.60 -9.69 -7.05
CA TYR A 158 -9.38 -10.25 -8.15
C TYR A 158 -8.83 -11.64 -8.53
N ASN A 159 -9.37 -12.29 -9.57
CA ASN A 159 -9.06 -13.67 -9.89
C ASN A 159 -8.65 -13.91 -11.37
N TYR A 160 -7.97 -12.96 -11.97
CA TYR A 160 -7.47 -13.12 -13.34
C TYR A 160 -6.58 -14.37 -13.47
N ASN A 161 -6.64 -15.06 -14.60
CA ASN A 161 -6.04 -16.37 -14.85
C ASN A 161 -6.45 -17.47 -13.85
N GLY A 162 -7.61 -17.34 -13.20
CA GLY A 162 -8.09 -18.31 -12.22
C GLY A 162 -7.28 -18.33 -10.92
N LYS A 163 -6.50 -17.27 -10.63
CA LYS A 163 -5.74 -17.18 -9.39
C LYS A 163 -6.67 -17.09 -8.19
N LEU A 164 -6.33 -17.81 -7.13
CA LEU A 164 -7.00 -17.71 -5.85
C LEU A 164 -6.55 -16.46 -5.12
N ARG A 165 -7.38 -15.99 -4.20
CA ARG A 165 -6.99 -14.93 -3.26
C ARG A 165 -5.96 -15.46 -2.28
N SER A 166 -5.08 -14.61 -1.81
CA SER A 166 -4.16 -14.94 -0.72
C SER A 166 -4.93 -15.25 0.56
N ALA A 167 -4.37 -16.11 1.40
CA ALA A 167 -4.82 -16.25 2.77
C ALA A 167 -4.54 -14.96 3.56
N GLU A 168 -5.37 -14.65 4.53
CA GLU A 168 -5.15 -13.57 5.48
C GLU A 168 -4.84 -14.16 6.85
N VAL A 169 -3.75 -13.70 7.46
CA VAL A 169 -3.30 -14.14 8.77
C VAL A 169 -3.21 -12.93 9.68
N LEU A 170 -3.95 -12.98 10.78
CA LEU A 170 -3.85 -11.97 11.84
C LEU A 170 -2.71 -12.35 12.77
N LEU A 171 -1.78 -11.42 12.96
CA LEU A 171 -0.73 -11.55 13.98
C LEU A 171 -1.21 -10.84 15.25
N CYS A 172 -1.23 -11.58 16.37
CA CYS A 172 -1.64 -11.09 17.70
C CYS A 172 -0.42 -10.80 18.56
#